data_df59bc8270dfd92624c17e1c28494317
#
_entry.id   df59bc8270dfd92624c17e1c28494317
#
_cell.length_a   1.000
_cell.length_b   1.000
_cell.length_c   1.000
_cell.angle_alpha   90.00
_cell.angle_beta   90.00
_cell.angle_gamma   90.00
#
_symmetry.space_group_name_H-M   'P 1'
#
loop_
_entity.id
_entity.type
_entity.pdbx_description
1 polymer ?
#
loop_
_entity_poly.entity_id
_entity_poly.type
_entity_poly.pdbx_seq_one_letter_code
_entity_poly.pdbx_strand_id
1 'polypeptide(L)'
;MSTNYLIENIDWEKYEELAKNIIFQVQKLEIDYLVPILRGGAILGLTLASNLNLPTKYIRIKRSITNEINSDFGEAQMINSFDISEIKGKNILICEDTIDTEETIKLAKKYLSEYKPNKIYIATLYNFSKNYDYISGKKMDEHKWVVFPWERKLVQNEN
;
A
#
# COMPACT_ATOMS: atom_id res chain seq x y z
N MET A 1 6.91 -25.70 -12.17
CA MET A 1 8.14 -25.25 -11.47
C MET A 1 7.71 -24.34 -10.36
N SER A 2 7.91 -24.75 -9.09
CA SER A 2 7.65 -23.87 -7.96
C SER A 2 8.64 -22.71 -8.01
N THR A 3 8.18 -21.52 -8.27
CA THR A 3 8.97 -20.30 -8.10
C THR A 3 9.30 -20.20 -6.61
N ASN A 4 10.53 -20.58 -6.24
CA ASN A 4 11.05 -20.34 -4.90
C ASN A 4 11.27 -18.82 -4.76
N TYR A 5 10.22 -18.10 -4.35
CA TYR A 5 10.40 -16.71 -3.95
C TYR A 5 11.29 -16.64 -2.72
N LEU A 6 12.29 -15.79 -2.76
CA LEU A 6 13.03 -15.44 -1.56
C LEU A 6 12.07 -14.74 -0.60
N ILE A 7 11.94 -15.26 0.61
CA ILE A 7 11.08 -14.67 1.64
C ILE A 7 11.91 -13.71 2.48
N GLU A 8 11.42 -12.48 2.61
CA GLU A 8 11.97 -11.46 3.52
C GLU A 8 10.99 -11.24 4.66
N ASN A 9 11.32 -11.78 5.85
CA ASN A 9 10.54 -11.49 7.06
C ASN A 9 11.04 -10.20 7.67
N ILE A 10 10.16 -9.24 7.88
CA ILE A 10 10.49 -8.01 8.59
C ILE A 10 9.85 -7.98 9.98
N ASP A 11 10.47 -7.28 10.90
CA ASP A 11 9.97 -7.00 12.23
C ASP A 11 9.47 -5.56 12.35
N TRP A 12 9.01 -5.19 13.54
CA TRP A 12 8.52 -3.84 13.81
C TRP A 12 9.62 -2.77 13.72
N GLU A 13 10.86 -3.12 14.07
CA GLU A 13 12.01 -2.21 13.97
C GLU A 13 12.30 -1.86 12.51
N LYS A 14 12.32 -2.88 11.64
CA LYS A 14 12.48 -2.66 10.20
C LYS A 14 11.31 -1.89 9.58
N TYR A 15 10.08 -2.20 10.02
CA TYR A 15 8.91 -1.42 9.62
C TYR A 15 9.07 0.06 9.99
N GLU A 16 9.49 0.35 11.22
CA GLU A 16 9.69 1.71 11.71
C GLU A 16 10.74 2.48 10.89
N GLU A 17 11.85 1.84 10.53
CA GLU A 17 12.86 2.41 9.65
C GLU A 17 12.27 2.81 8.28
N LEU A 18 11.51 1.91 7.66
CA LEU A 18 10.87 2.15 6.37
C LEU A 18 9.83 3.27 6.44
N ALA A 19 9.02 3.27 7.49
CA ALA A 19 8.00 4.30 7.72
C ALA A 19 8.64 5.69 7.94
N LYS A 20 9.74 5.78 8.70
CA LYS A 20 10.51 7.02 8.88
C LYS A 20 11.02 7.59 7.56
N ASN A 21 11.52 6.73 6.68
CA ASN A 21 11.98 7.14 5.34
C ASN A 21 10.83 7.75 4.52
N ILE A 22 9.64 7.17 4.61
CA ILE A 22 8.44 7.68 3.94
C ILE A 22 8.00 9.01 4.55
N ILE A 23 7.90 9.10 5.88
CA ILE A 23 7.53 10.33 6.58
C ILE A 23 8.45 11.49 6.17
N PHE A 24 9.76 11.26 6.13
CA PHE A 24 10.74 12.28 5.73
C PHE A 24 10.53 12.80 4.30
N GLN A 25 10.03 11.97 3.40
CA GLN A 25 9.70 12.36 2.03
C GLN A 25 8.35 13.08 1.98
N VAL A 26 7.32 12.53 2.63
CA VAL A 26 5.94 13.03 2.59
C VAL A 26 5.79 14.39 3.27
N GLN A 27 6.51 14.65 4.37
CA GLN A 27 6.44 15.93 5.08
C GLN A 27 6.86 17.15 4.24
N LYS A 28 7.52 16.92 3.11
CA LYS A 28 7.91 17.96 2.16
C LYS A 28 6.83 18.26 1.12
N LEU A 29 5.74 17.52 1.14
CA LEU A 29 4.63 17.61 0.20
C LEU A 29 3.42 18.24 0.90
N GLU A 30 2.61 18.94 0.11
CA GLU A 30 1.32 19.44 0.56
C GLU A 30 0.28 18.33 0.39
N ILE A 31 0.03 17.54 1.43
CA ILE A 31 -0.98 16.48 1.44
C ILE A 31 -2.15 16.91 2.31
N ASP A 32 -3.36 16.79 1.79
CA ASP A 32 -4.60 17.08 2.53
C ASP A 32 -5.21 15.82 3.15
N TYR A 33 -5.15 14.68 2.45
CA TYR A 33 -5.74 13.41 2.90
C TYR A 33 -4.84 12.22 2.59
N LEU A 34 -4.83 11.27 3.52
CA LEU A 34 -4.29 9.94 3.28
C LEU A 34 -5.42 9.01 2.81
N VAL A 35 -5.12 8.15 1.85
CA VAL A 35 -6.07 7.15 1.34
C VAL A 35 -5.43 5.76 1.38
N PRO A 36 -5.37 5.13 2.56
CA PRO A 36 -4.88 3.77 2.68
C PRO A 36 -5.78 2.78 1.95
N ILE A 37 -5.15 1.86 1.22
CA ILE A 37 -5.84 0.72 0.62
C ILE A 37 -5.92 -0.40 1.66
N LEU A 38 -7.14 -0.79 2.05
CA LEU A 38 -7.34 -1.87 3.00
C LEU A 38 -7.15 -3.23 2.29
N ARG A 39 -6.46 -4.14 2.94
CA ARG A 39 -5.92 -4.15 4.30
C ARG A 39 -4.46 -3.72 4.38
N GLY A 40 -3.63 -4.04 3.37
CA GLY A 40 -2.17 -3.89 3.41
C GLY A 40 -1.71 -2.48 3.80
N GLY A 41 -2.26 -1.47 3.15
CA GLY A 41 -1.89 -0.07 3.38
C GLY A 41 -2.36 0.54 4.71
N ALA A 42 -3.17 -0.20 5.50
CA ALA A 42 -3.78 0.35 6.73
C ALA A 42 -2.75 0.78 7.77
N ILE A 43 -1.75 -0.06 8.05
CA ILE A 43 -0.75 0.20 9.09
C ILE A 43 0.12 1.41 8.71
N LEU A 44 0.59 1.45 7.46
CA LEU A 44 1.34 2.61 6.95
C LEU A 44 0.48 3.88 7.01
N GLY A 45 -0.77 3.82 6.55
CA GLY A 45 -1.68 4.96 6.54
C GLY A 45 -1.92 5.52 7.94
N LEU A 46 -2.17 4.67 8.95
CA LEU A 46 -2.35 5.08 10.34
C LEU A 46 -1.07 5.68 10.92
N THR A 47 0.09 5.10 10.61
CA THR A 47 1.38 5.63 11.05
C THR A 47 1.62 7.03 10.48
N LEU A 48 1.38 7.24 9.19
CA LEU A 48 1.51 8.55 8.56
C LEU A 48 0.49 9.55 9.11
N ALA A 49 -0.77 9.13 9.32
CA ALA A 49 -1.81 9.97 9.89
C ALA A 49 -1.41 10.53 11.25
N SER A 50 -0.90 9.66 12.14
CA SER A 50 -0.48 10.05 13.49
C SER A 50 0.75 10.96 13.49
N ASN A 51 1.73 10.69 12.63
CA ASN A 51 2.98 11.47 12.61
C ASN A 51 2.86 12.81 11.89
N LEU A 52 1.96 12.90 10.91
CA LEU A 52 1.78 14.11 10.08
C LEU A 52 0.50 14.87 10.42
N ASN A 53 -0.30 14.37 11.37
CA ASN A 53 -1.61 14.92 11.75
C ASN A 53 -2.54 15.15 10.54
N LEU A 54 -2.63 14.12 9.67
CA LEU A 54 -3.43 14.17 8.46
C LEU A 54 -4.69 13.31 8.59
N PRO A 55 -5.84 13.76 8.07
CA PRO A 55 -7.06 12.97 8.03
C PRO A 55 -6.94 11.82 7.02
N THR A 56 -7.68 10.75 7.28
CA THR A 56 -7.67 9.54 6.45
C THR A 56 -9.05 9.26 5.84
N LYS A 57 -9.04 8.81 4.60
CA LYS A 57 -10.18 8.21 3.91
C LYS A 57 -9.75 6.84 3.41
N TYR A 58 -10.57 5.82 3.53
CA TYR A 58 -10.18 4.45 3.22
C TYR A 58 -10.88 3.95 1.96
N ILE A 59 -10.17 3.14 1.18
CA ILE A 59 -10.74 2.32 0.12
C ILE A 59 -10.36 0.86 0.37
N ARG A 60 -11.17 -0.07 -0.11
CA ARG A 60 -10.88 -1.49 -0.02
C ARG A 60 -10.81 -2.10 -1.40
N ILE A 61 -9.66 -2.62 -1.75
CA ILE A 61 -9.41 -3.37 -2.97
C ILE A 61 -9.04 -4.80 -2.57
N LYS A 62 -9.67 -5.77 -3.22
CA LYS A 62 -9.36 -7.19 -3.07
C LYS A 62 -8.76 -7.70 -4.37
N ARG A 63 -7.67 -8.42 -4.27
CA ARG A 63 -7.19 -9.28 -5.37
C ARG A 63 -7.80 -10.67 -5.19
N SER A 64 -8.43 -11.20 -6.22
CA SER A 64 -8.88 -12.59 -6.21
C SER A 64 -7.65 -13.49 -6.34
N ILE A 65 -7.58 -14.52 -5.50
CA ILE A 65 -6.62 -15.61 -5.69
C ILE A 65 -7.25 -16.50 -6.75
N THR A 66 -6.66 -16.55 -7.95
CA THR A 66 -7.05 -17.54 -8.95
C THR A 66 -6.36 -18.85 -8.61
N ASN A 67 -7.13 -19.94 -8.54
CA ASN A 67 -6.58 -21.30 -8.34
C ASN A 67 -5.82 -21.85 -9.57
N GLU A 68 -5.54 -21.01 -10.55
CA GLU A 68 -4.73 -21.39 -11.70
C GLU A 68 -3.25 -21.36 -11.34
N ILE A 69 -2.60 -22.48 -11.59
CA ILE A 69 -1.22 -22.84 -11.17
C ILE A 69 -0.13 -21.84 -11.61
N ASN A 70 -0.47 -20.81 -12.40
CA ASN A 70 0.50 -19.88 -13.01
C ASN A 70 0.22 -18.39 -12.79
N SER A 71 -0.79 -18.03 -11.98
CA SER A 71 -1.01 -16.63 -11.63
C SER A 71 -1.21 -16.49 -10.12
N ASP A 72 -0.18 -16.06 -9.41
CA ASP A 72 -0.22 -15.87 -7.95
C ASP A 72 -1.22 -14.80 -7.52
N PHE A 73 -1.71 -13.98 -8.45
CA PHE A 73 -2.62 -12.87 -8.16
C PHE A 73 -3.69 -12.75 -9.25
N GLY A 74 -4.94 -12.83 -8.85
CA GLY A 74 -6.07 -12.53 -9.70
C GLY A 74 -6.30 -11.04 -9.91
N GLU A 75 -7.33 -10.72 -10.70
CA GLU A 75 -7.72 -9.36 -11.02
C GLU A 75 -8.06 -8.55 -9.77
N ALA A 76 -7.61 -7.29 -9.71
CA ALA A 76 -7.93 -6.37 -8.63
C ALA A 76 -9.36 -5.85 -8.77
N GLN A 77 -10.13 -5.89 -7.68
CA GLN A 77 -11.52 -5.45 -7.66
C GLN A 77 -11.76 -4.46 -6.50
N MET A 78 -12.44 -3.35 -6.81
CA MET A 78 -12.96 -2.45 -5.78
C MET A 78 -14.09 -3.14 -5.02
N ILE A 79 -13.94 -3.28 -3.70
CA ILE A 79 -14.95 -3.92 -2.86
C ILE A 79 -15.83 -2.91 -2.16
N ASN A 80 -15.22 -1.88 -1.58
CA ASN A 80 -15.91 -0.87 -0.80
C ASN A 80 -15.08 0.41 -0.70
N SER A 81 -15.76 1.54 -0.55
CA SER A 81 -15.16 2.80 -0.16
C SER A 81 -16.04 3.48 0.88
N PHE A 82 -15.40 4.18 1.79
CA PHE A 82 -16.08 5.12 2.67
C PHE A 82 -16.40 6.41 1.89
N ASP A 83 -17.14 7.33 2.49
CA ASP A 83 -17.38 8.62 1.85
C ASP A 83 -16.04 9.34 1.60
N ILE A 84 -15.70 9.49 0.32
CA ILE A 84 -14.47 10.12 -0.15
C ILE A 84 -14.74 11.39 -0.96
N SER A 85 -15.97 11.90 -0.96
CA SER A 85 -16.34 13.11 -1.70
C SER A 85 -15.50 14.34 -1.31
N GLU A 86 -15.02 14.38 -0.07
CA GLU A 86 -14.18 15.48 0.46
C GLU A 86 -12.80 15.58 -0.20
N ILE A 87 -12.35 14.58 -0.96
CA ILE A 87 -11.06 14.66 -1.66
C ILE A 87 -11.06 15.53 -2.90
N LYS A 88 -12.22 16.04 -3.32
CA LYS A 88 -12.33 16.91 -4.50
C LYS A 88 -11.44 18.15 -4.35
N GLY A 89 -10.57 18.36 -5.33
CA GLY A 89 -9.62 19.48 -5.36
C GLY A 89 -8.49 19.38 -4.34
N LYS A 90 -8.36 18.25 -3.62
CA LYS A 90 -7.36 18.02 -2.59
C LYS A 90 -6.16 17.22 -3.09
N ASN A 91 -5.02 17.40 -2.46
CA ASN A 91 -3.87 16.55 -2.67
C ASN A 91 -3.99 15.32 -1.79
N ILE A 92 -3.98 14.16 -2.38
CA ILE A 92 -4.14 12.89 -1.66
C ILE A 92 -2.92 11.99 -1.78
N LEU A 93 -2.67 11.20 -0.75
CA LEU A 93 -1.62 10.19 -0.72
C LEU A 93 -2.23 8.81 -0.54
N ILE A 94 -2.14 7.98 -1.56
CA ILE A 94 -2.48 6.56 -1.47
C ILE A 94 -1.38 5.84 -0.70
N CYS A 95 -1.76 5.00 0.27
CA CYS A 95 -0.83 4.17 1.04
C CYS A 95 -1.07 2.69 0.76
N GLU A 96 0.02 1.96 0.47
CA GLU A 96 0.03 0.52 0.28
C GLU A 96 1.24 -0.10 0.98
N ASP A 97 1.21 -1.38 1.33
CA ASP A 97 2.36 -2.06 1.93
C ASP A 97 3.43 -2.42 0.88
N THR A 98 3.03 -3.03 -0.21
CA THR A 98 3.91 -3.40 -1.33
C THR A 98 3.29 -3.06 -2.67
N ILE A 99 4.11 -2.58 -3.60
CA ILE A 99 3.72 -2.39 -5.00
C ILE A 99 4.59 -3.27 -5.88
N ASP A 100 3.96 -4.18 -6.60
CA ASP A 100 4.61 -5.09 -7.54
C ASP A 100 4.11 -4.85 -8.98
N THR A 101 2.96 -5.39 -9.35
CA THR A 101 2.41 -5.28 -10.72
C THR A 101 1.68 -3.95 -10.98
N GLU A 102 1.54 -3.11 -10.00
CA GLU A 102 0.80 -1.83 -10.04
C GLU A 102 -0.71 -1.93 -10.29
N GLU A 103 -1.29 -3.13 -10.46
CA GLU A 103 -2.72 -3.27 -10.76
C GLU A 103 -3.62 -2.65 -9.68
N THR A 104 -3.31 -2.91 -8.40
CA THR A 104 -4.03 -2.33 -7.27
C THR A 104 -3.97 -0.80 -7.31
N ILE A 105 -2.78 -0.25 -7.57
CA ILE A 105 -2.56 1.19 -7.65
C ILE A 105 -3.27 1.81 -8.84
N LYS A 106 -3.23 1.16 -10.01
CA LYS A 106 -3.95 1.63 -11.22
C LYS A 106 -5.46 1.68 -10.98
N LEU A 107 -6.02 0.64 -10.34
CA LEU A 107 -7.44 0.61 -9.99
C LEU A 107 -7.79 1.71 -8.97
N ALA A 108 -6.99 1.87 -7.91
CA ALA A 108 -7.18 2.90 -6.92
C ALA A 108 -7.14 4.30 -7.55
N LYS A 109 -6.13 4.58 -8.39
CA LYS A 109 -6.02 5.86 -9.11
C LYS A 109 -7.22 6.13 -10.01
N LYS A 110 -7.65 5.13 -10.78
CA LYS A 110 -8.82 5.24 -11.66
C LYS A 110 -10.05 5.62 -10.84
N TYR A 111 -10.34 4.89 -9.77
CA TYR A 111 -11.49 5.13 -8.91
C TYR A 111 -11.44 6.52 -8.25
N LEU A 112 -10.31 6.87 -7.62
CA LEU A 112 -10.17 8.14 -6.93
C LEU A 112 -10.19 9.35 -7.87
N SER A 113 -9.75 9.18 -9.12
CA SER A 113 -9.78 10.25 -10.13
C SER A 113 -11.20 10.69 -10.49
N GLU A 114 -12.21 9.83 -10.31
CA GLU A 114 -13.63 10.18 -10.51
C GLU A 114 -14.11 11.30 -9.55
N TYR A 115 -13.47 11.40 -8.38
CA TYR A 115 -13.72 12.45 -7.37
C TYR A 115 -12.91 13.73 -7.59
N LYS A 116 -12.12 13.79 -8.68
CA LYS A 116 -11.37 14.98 -9.12
C LYS A 116 -10.45 15.56 -8.03
N PRO A 117 -9.56 14.79 -7.41
CA PRO A 117 -8.52 15.34 -6.56
C PRO A 117 -7.60 16.26 -7.38
N ASN A 118 -6.87 17.15 -6.70
CA ASN A 118 -5.90 18.01 -7.37
C ASN A 118 -4.64 17.21 -7.76
N LYS A 119 -4.08 16.44 -6.82
CA LYS A 119 -2.93 15.54 -7.05
C LYS A 119 -3.12 14.22 -6.33
N ILE A 120 -2.59 13.17 -6.93
CA ILE A 120 -2.52 11.82 -6.34
C ILE A 120 -1.04 11.45 -6.20
N TYR A 121 -0.59 11.33 -4.97
CA TYR A 121 0.71 10.77 -4.62
C TYR A 121 0.54 9.32 -4.16
N ILE A 122 1.61 8.56 -4.17
CA ILE A 122 1.60 7.15 -3.78
C ILE A 122 2.78 6.88 -2.86
N ALA A 123 2.52 6.23 -1.73
CA ALA A 123 3.51 5.77 -0.78
C ALA A 123 3.39 4.27 -0.52
N THR A 124 4.52 3.59 -0.41
CA THR A 124 4.59 2.15 -0.13
C THR A 124 5.82 1.80 0.70
N LEU A 125 5.73 0.76 1.53
CA LEU A 125 6.90 0.29 2.28
C LEU A 125 7.95 -0.32 1.34
N TYR A 126 7.51 -1.21 0.43
CA TYR A 126 8.37 -1.82 -0.58
C TYR A 126 7.85 -1.57 -1.99
N ASN A 127 8.71 -1.09 -2.85
CA ASN A 127 8.40 -0.85 -4.26
C ASN A 127 9.21 -1.80 -5.16
N PHE A 128 8.54 -2.80 -5.74
CA PHE A 128 9.10 -3.73 -6.72
C PHE A 128 8.81 -3.31 -8.17
N SER A 129 7.95 -2.29 -8.36
CA SER A 129 7.61 -1.80 -9.70
C SER A 129 8.77 -1.01 -10.33
N LYS A 130 8.68 -0.79 -11.63
CA LYS A 130 9.66 0.05 -12.35
C LYS A 130 9.37 1.56 -12.22
N ASN A 131 8.31 1.93 -11.52
CA ASN A 131 7.98 3.34 -11.33
C ASN A 131 8.77 3.93 -10.16
N TYR A 132 9.64 4.88 -10.46
CA TYR A 132 10.51 5.55 -9.50
C TYR A 132 9.88 6.77 -8.84
N ASP A 133 8.73 7.23 -9.32
CA ASP A 133 8.02 8.39 -8.77
C ASP A 133 7.25 8.06 -7.48
N TYR A 134 7.11 6.77 -7.13
CA TYR A 134 6.47 6.36 -5.91
C TYR A 134 7.37 6.61 -4.70
N ILE A 135 6.80 7.26 -3.68
CA ILE A 135 7.45 7.42 -2.39
C ILE A 135 7.57 6.03 -1.75
N SER A 136 8.77 5.61 -1.46
CA SER A 136 8.97 4.26 -0.93
C SER A 136 9.93 4.22 0.24
N GLY A 137 9.63 3.35 1.20
CA GLY A 137 10.55 3.02 2.28
C GLY A 137 11.80 2.35 1.74
N LYS A 138 11.60 1.42 0.81
CA LYS A 138 12.68 0.74 0.10
C LYS A 138 12.26 0.41 -1.34
N LYS A 139 13.14 0.74 -2.29
CA LYS A 139 13.05 0.28 -3.68
C LYS A 139 13.78 -1.04 -3.81
N MET A 140 13.17 -1.99 -4.53
CA MET A 140 13.71 -3.34 -4.73
C MET A 140 13.90 -3.61 -6.21
N ASP A 141 15.06 -4.12 -6.57
CA ASP A 141 15.36 -4.53 -7.95
C ASP A 141 14.97 -5.99 -8.23
N GLU A 142 14.90 -6.81 -7.17
CA GLU A 142 14.53 -8.21 -7.23
C GLU A 142 13.22 -8.45 -6.48
N HIS A 143 12.34 -9.24 -7.10
CA HIS A 143 11.08 -9.64 -6.48
C HIS A 143 11.33 -10.59 -5.30
N LYS A 144 10.78 -10.23 -4.13
CA LYS A 144 10.78 -11.04 -2.91
C LYS A 144 9.39 -11.06 -2.31
N TRP A 145 9.06 -12.15 -1.65
CA TRP A 145 7.86 -12.19 -0.82
C TRP A 145 8.16 -11.57 0.54
N VAL A 146 7.61 -10.39 0.80
CA VAL A 146 7.76 -9.71 2.09
C VAL A 146 6.66 -10.16 3.03
N VAL A 147 7.04 -10.61 4.23
CA VAL A 147 6.12 -10.98 5.30
C VAL A 147 6.22 -9.91 6.40
N PHE A 148 5.16 -9.17 6.56
CA PHE A 148 5.08 -8.11 7.56
C PHE A 148 4.75 -8.63 8.95
N PRO A 149 5.07 -7.88 10.03
CA PRO A 149 4.80 -8.32 11.40
C PRO A 149 3.32 -8.61 11.67
N TRP A 150 2.41 -7.87 11.05
CA TRP A 150 0.96 -8.03 11.20
C TRP A 150 0.36 -9.19 10.40
N GLU A 151 1.11 -9.82 9.52
CA GLU A 151 0.69 -10.99 8.76
C GLU A 151 1.00 -12.30 9.46
N ARG A 152 1.84 -12.25 10.51
CA ARG A 152 2.23 -13.46 11.26
C ARG A 152 1.04 -13.98 12.05
N LYS A 153 0.82 -15.30 11.99
CA LYS A 153 -0.14 -15.96 12.86
C LYS A 153 0.42 -15.99 14.28
N LEU A 154 -0.28 -15.37 15.22
CA LEU A 154 0.11 -15.33 16.63
C LEU A 154 -0.28 -16.62 17.39
N VAL A 155 -1.26 -17.36 16.85
CA VAL A 155 -1.70 -18.63 17.39
C VAL A 155 -1.54 -19.68 16.31
N GLN A 156 -0.74 -20.71 16.57
CA GLN A 156 -0.71 -21.92 15.76
C GLN A 156 -1.83 -22.82 16.26
N ASN A 157 -2.77 -23.20 15.36
CA ASN A 157 -3.70 -24.26 15.70
C ASN A 157 -2.88 -25.54 15.80
N GLU A 158 -2.69 -26.06 17.02
CA GLU A 158 -2.24 -27.42 17.25
C GLU A 158 -3.34 -28.35 16.69
N ASN A 159 -3.09 -28.94 15.53
CA ASN A 159 -3.83 -30.08 15.00
C ASN A 159 -3.07 -31.34 15.31
#